data_35c02c62a5038c66bcb609c8dacb1d77
#
_entry.id   35c02c62a5038c66bcb609c8dacb1d77
#
_cell.length_a   1.000
_cell.length_b   1.000
_cell.length_c   1.000
_cell.angle_alpha   90.00
_cell.angle_beta   90.00
_cell.angle_gamma   90.00
#
_symmetry.space_group_name_H-M   'P 1'
#
loop_
_entity.id
_entity.type
_entity.pdbx_description
1 polymer ?
#
loop_
_entity_poly.entity_id
_entity_poly.type
_entity_poly.pdbx_seq_one_letter_code
_entity_poly.pdbx_strand_id
1 'polypeptide(L)'
;MRAARGAAGVGAGLDAHLVVRRGAWQLDLRLVVPAGGVLAVLGPNGGGKSTAVAALAGLVPLDRGHVRLGERVLADAEAGVDLPPERRGLGVVLQDVLLVPHLSARENVAFGRRAAGERARPARQHADRLLEAVGLAAHARTRAERLSGGQAQRAALARALAVDPAALVLDEPFAALDAHARRHVRDVVADHVRTRRVPLVLVTHALDDARDLADEVLVLERGRVVQRGAPDDLADAPATDYVAELVGGPGVGS
;
A
#
# COMPACT_ATOMS: atom_id res chain seq x y z
N MET A 1 -28.17 9.36 13.03
CA MET A 1 -27.49 10.32 12.14
C MET A 1 -26.61 9.52 11.18
N ARG A 2 -26.99 9.41 9.90
CA ARG A 2 -26.15 8.78 8.85
C ARG A 2 -25.00 9.74 8.55
N ALA A 3 -23.80 9.37 8.97
CA ALA A 3 -22.60 10.09 8.52
C ALA A 3 -22.52 9.93 7.00
N ALA A 4 -22.61 11.05 6.29
CA ALA A 4 -22.40 11.14 4.87
C ALA A 4 -20.99 10.64 4.56
N ARG A 5 -20.90 9.46 3.92
CA ARG A 5 -19.68 9.03 3.21
C ARG A 5 -19.54 9.99 2.05
N GLY A 6 -18.69 11.02 2.21
CA GLY A 6 -18.18 11.73 1.06
C GLY A 6 -17.49 10.72 0.18
N ALA A 7 -18.09 10.37 -0.96
CA ALA A 7 -17.45 9.60 -2.00
C ALA A 7 -16.19 10.40 -2.39
N ALA A 8 -15.02 9.92 -1.98
CA ALA A 8 -13.79 10.32 -2.64
C ALA A 8 -14.00 9.90 -4.10
N GLY A 9 -14.04 10.87 -5.00
CA GLY A 9 -14.38 10.62 -6.40
C GLY A 9 -13.44 9.57 -6.98
N VAL A 10 -14.02 8.57 -7.64
CA VAL A 10 -13.25 7.62 -8.46
C VAL A 10 -12.38 8.46 -9.39
N GLY A 11 -11.05 8.35 -9.25
CA GLY A 11 -10.09 9.09 -10.06
C GLY A 11 -9.44 10.31 -9.39
N ALA A 12 -9.49 10.44 -8.06
CA ALA A 12 -8.70 11.44 -7.32
C ALA A 12 -7.24 10.99 -7.15
N GLY A 13 -6.29 11.89 -7.38
CA GLY A 13 -4.86 11.64 -7.08
C GLY A 13 -4.57 11.79 -5.58
N LEU A 14 -3.46 11.20 -5.12
CA LEU A 14 -2.91 11.33 -3.78
C LEU A 14 -1.79 12.37 -3.80
N ASP A 15 -1.88 13.41 -2.95
CA ASP A 15 -0.85 14.41 -2.71
C ASP A 15 -0.50 14.42 -1.22
N ALA A 16 0.78 14.26 -0.89
CA ALA A 16 1.22 14.24 0.49
C ALA A 16 2.59 14.90 0.67
N HIS A 17 2.70 15.67 1.75
CA HIS A 17 3.96 16.11 2.33
C HIS A 17 4.01 15.61 3.77
N LEU A 18 4.85 14.63 4.01
CA LEU A 18 4.96 13.93 5.29
C LEU A 18 6.21 14.43 6.02
N VAL A 19 6.02 15.18 7.10
CA VAL A 19 7.11 15.51 8.03
C VAL A 19 6.79 14.86 9.38
N VAL A 20 7.63 13.89 9.77
CA VAL A 20 7.50 13.16 11.04
C VAL A 20 8.85 13.14 11.75
N ARG A 21 8.89 13.56 13.02
CA ARG A 21 10.09 13.62 13.85
C ARG A 21 10.09 12.52 14.91
N ARG A 22 11.24 11.91 15.11
CA ARG A 22 11.48 10.93 16.19
C ARG A 22 12.87 11.18 16.80
N GLY A 23 12.92 11.98 17.85
CA GLY A 23 14.19 12.44 18.44
C GLY A 23 15.00 13.24 17.42
N ALA A 24 16.22 12.82 17.15
CA ALA A 24 17.12 13.45 16.16
C ALA A 24 16.81 13.04 14.70
N TRP A 25 16.00 12.01 14.48
CA TRP A 25 15.65 11.53 13.14
C TRP A 25 14.37 12.21 12.63
N GLN A 26 14.34 12.51 11.34
CA GLN A 26 13.18 13.12 10.69
C GLN A 26 12.92 12.50 9.32
N LEU A 27 11.67 12.15 9.06
CA LEU A 27 11.15 11.95 7.72
C LEU A 27 10.73 13.30 7.14
N ASP A 28 11.17 13.60 5.92
CA ASP A 28 10.67 14.71 5.11
C ASP A 28 10.47 14.19 3.68
N LEU A 29 9.22 13.86 3.34
CA LEU A 29 8.87 13.17 2.11
C LEU A 29 7.70 13.85 1.42
N ARG A 30 7.90 14.26 0.16
CA ARG A 30 6.84 14.72 -0.72
C ARG A 30 6.56 13.69 -1.79
N LEU A 31 5.29 13.36 -1.97
CA LEU A 31 4.85 12.46 -3.03
C LEU A 31 3.53 12.94 -3.64
N VAL A 32 3.41 12.73 -4.94
CA VAL A 32 2.18 12.95 -5.70
C VAL A 32 1.97 11.72 -6.56
N VAL A 33 0.81 11.10 -6.46
CA VAL A 33 0.44 9.93 -7.25
C VAL A 33 -0.85 10.24 -7.98
N PRO A 34 -0.84 10.30 -9.31
CA PRO A 34 -2.05 10.58 -10.08
C PRO A 34 -3.07 9.45 -9.94
N ALA A 35 -4.31 9.74 -10.29
CA ALA A 35 -5.38 8.74 -10.32
C ALA A 35 -5.06 7.59 -11.27
N GLY A 36 -4.98 6.38 -10.75
CA GLY A 36 -4.57 5.18 -11.50
C GLY A 36 -3.06 5.05 -11.69
N GLY A 37 -2.27 5.95 -11.11
CA GLY A 37 -0.80 5.88 -11.11
C GLY A 37 -0.26 5.04 -9.96
N VAL A 38 0.97 4.59 -10.12
CA VAL A 38 1.72 3.78 -9.14
C VAL A 38 3.05 4.44 -8.83
N LEU A 39 3.28 4.81 -7.58
CA LEU A 39 4.57 5.26 -7.06
C LEU A 39 5.18 4.17 -6.20
N ALA A 40 6.37 3.68 -6.59
CA ALA A 40 7.15 2.81 -5.74
C ALA A 40 8.08 3.62 -4.82
N VAL A 41 8.15 3.23 -3.56
CA VAL A 41 9.08 3.78 -2.56
C VAL A 41 10.07 2.69 -2.19
N LEU A 42 11.31 2.85 -2.61
CA LEU A 42 12.45 1.99 -2.31
C LEU A 42 13.35 2.64 -1.24
N GLY A 43 14.26 1.88 -0.68
CA GLY A 43 15.23 2.40 0.29
C GLY A 43 15.70 1.33 1.27
N PRO A 44 16.84 1.55 1.96
CA PRO A 44 17.36 0.61 2.94
C PRO A 44 16.47 0.49 4.19
N ASN A 45 16.76 -0.52 5.01
CA ASN A 45 16.13 -0.63 6.33
C ASN A 45 16.45 0.60 7.17
N GLY A 46 15.43 1.12 7.89
CA GLY A 46 15.58 2.38 8.64
C GLY A 46 15.53 3.65 7.78
N GLY A 47 15.37 3.55 6.45
CA GLY A 47 15.26 4.70 5.53
C GLY A 47 14.03 5.58 5.76
N GLY A 48 12.97 5.06 6.43
CA GLY A 48 11.75 5.81 6.74
C GLY A 48 10.49 5.31 6.03
N LYS A 49 10.59 4.24 5.23
CA LYS A 49 9.47 3.68 4.44
C LYS A 49 8.24 3.35 5.29
N SER A 50 8.41 2.56 6.35
CA SER A 50 7.29 2.19 7.22
C SER A 50 6.73 3.38 8.01
N THR A 51 7.55 4.41 8.29
CA THR A 51 7.06 5.66 8.87
C THR A 51 6.19 6.42 7.87
N ALA A 52 6.58 6.46 6.59
CA ALA A 52 5.77 7.07 5.53
C ALA A 52 4.43 6.34 5.37
N VAL A 53 4.44 5.00 5.34
CA VAL A 53 3.22 4.18 5.31
C VAL A 53 2.33 4.47 6.51
N ALA A 54 2.89 4.48 7.72
CA ALA A 54 2.15 4.74 8.95
C ALA A 54 1.53 6.15 8.98
N ALA A 55 2.26 7.17 8.48
CA ALA A 55 1.76 8.54 8.37
C ALA A 55 0.63 8.66 7.33
N LEU A 56 0.79 8.05 6.15
CA LEU A 56 -0.28 7.98 5.14
C LEU A 56 -1.52 7.28 5.69
N ALA A 57 -1.34 6.17 6.39
CA ALA A 57 -2.43 5.40 6.97
C ALA A 57 -3.11 6.08 8.18
N GLY A 58 -2.51 7.13 8.77
CA GLY A 58 -3.03 7.80 9.98
C GLY A 58 -2.72 7.06 11.28
N LEU A 59 -1.70 6.20 11.26
CA LEU A 59 -1.20 5.50 12.44
C LEU A 59 -0.17 6.33 13.22
N VAL A 60 0.42 7.32 12.56
CA VAL A 60 1.37 8.29 13.11
C VAL A 60 0.95 9.68 12.66
N PRO A 61 0.79 10.64 13.59
CA PRO A 61 0.46 12.02 13.25
C PRO A 61 1.62 12.70 12.51
N LEU A 62 1.29 13.71 11.72
CA LEU A 62 2.28 14.58 11.07
C LEU A 62 2.71 15.70 12.03
N ASP A 63 4.02 15.99 12.10
CA ASP A 63 4.52 17.20 12.75
C ASP A 63 4.32 18.44 11.86
N ARG A 64 4.42 18.26 10.54
CA ARG A 64 4.14 19.28 9.51
C ARG A 64 3.66 18.61 8.23
N GLY A 65 3.02 19.40 7.37
CA GLY A 65 2.61 18.97 6.05
C GLY A 65 1.18 18.42 6.02
N HIS A 66 0.87 17.63 4.99
CA HIS A 66 -0.50 17.21 4.71
C HIS A 66 -0.58 15.86 4.01
N VAL A 67 -1.77 15.27 4.00
CA VAL A 67 -2.19 14.15 3.15
C VAL A 67 -3.55 14.52 2.56
N ARG A 68 -3.63 14.54 1.22
CA ARG A 68 -4.84 14.88 0.47
C ARG A 68 -5.14 13.81 -0.57
N LEU A 69 -6.41 13.52 -0.75
CA LEU A 69 -6.91 12.62 -1.77
C LEU A 69 -7.94 13.36 -2.62
N GLY A 70 -7.50 13.87 -3.76
CA GLY A 70 -8.22 14.90 -4.50
C GLY A 70 -8.44 16.15 -3.62
N GLU A 71 -9.68 16.59 -3.51
CA GLU A 71 -10.04 17.73 -2.65
C GLU A 71 -10.19 17.38 -1.17
N ARG A 72 -10.19 16.09 -0.84
CA ARG A 72 -10.39 15.62 0.53
C ARG A 72 -9.10 15.66 1.32
N VAL A 73 -9.08 16.47 2.38
CA VAL A 73 -7.97 16.54 3.34
C VAL A 73 -8.11 15.38 4.32
N LEU A 74 -7.08 14.49 4.36
CA LEU A 74 -7.01 13.37 5.29
C LEU A 74 -6.22 13.73 6.55
N ALA A 75 -5.15 14.52 6.37
CA ALA A 75 -4.37 15.13 7.43
C ALA A 75 -3.84 16.49 6.96
N ASP A 76 -3.74 17.45 7.86
CA ASP A 76 -3.11 18.74 7.65
C ASP A 76 -2.67 19.26 9.03
N ALA A 77 -1.35 19.23 9.28
CA ALA A 77 -0.80 19.57 10.59
C ALA A 77 -1.00 21.04 10.95
N GLU A 78 -1.02 21.93 9.96
CA GLU A 78 -1.22 23.38 10.19
C GLU A 78 -2.69 23.70 10.47
N ALA A 79 -3.61 22.99 9.80
CA ALA A 79 -5.05 23.15 10.00
C ALA A 79 -5.59 22.32 11.19
N GLY A 80 -4.76 21.48 11.82
CA GLY A 80 -5.17 20.60 12.93
C GLY A 80 -6.12 19.47 12.49
N VAL A 81 -6.08 19.08 11.22
CA VAL A 81 -6.88 17.97 10.68
C VAL A 81 -6.07 16.70 10.73
N ASP A 82 -6.60 15.66 11.37
CA ASP A 82 -6.00 14.31 11.36
C ASP A 82 -7.14 13.27 11.42
N LEU A 83 -7.52 12.75 10.26
CA LEU A 83 -8.55 11.71 10.20
C LEU A 83 -7.95 10.38 10.67
N PRO A 84 -8.66 9.66 11.56
CA PRO A 84 -8.22 8.33 11.98
C PRO A 84 -8.26 7.35 10.79
N PRO A 85 -7.48 6.25 10.84
CA PRO A 85 -7.28 5.32 9.73
C PRO A 85 -8.58 4.85 9.05
N GLU A 86 -9.59 4.49 9.84
CA GLU A 86 -10.88 3.98 9.34
C GLU A 86 -11.70 5.05 8.58
N ARG A 87 -11.34 6.32 8.73
CA ARG A 87 -12.00 7.43 8.03
C ARG A 87 -11.21 7.92 6.82
N ARG A 88 -9.98 7.45 6.59
CA ARG A 88 -9.17 7.89 5.44
C ARG A 88 -9.63 7.29 4.11
N GLY A 89 -10.29 6.13 4.13
CA GLY A 89 -10.77 5.45 2.92
C GLY A 89 -9.64 4.80 2.12
N LEU A 90 -8.53 4.48 2.78
CA LEU A 90 -7.37 3.83 2.18
C LEU A 90 -7.46 2.31 2.35
N GLY A 91 -7.01 1.57 1.33
CA GLY A 91 -6.69 0.15 1.46
C GLY A 91 -5.22 0.03 1.84
N VAL A 92 -4.95 -0.49 3.04
CA VAL A 92 -3.59 -0.55 3.58
C VAL A 92 -3.20 -2.00 3.82
N VAL A 93 -2.00 -2.38 3.35
CA VAL A 93 -1.30 -3.59 3.77
C VAL A 93 -0.01 -3.13 4.44
N LEU A 94 0.17 -3.52 5.70
CA LEU A 94 1.39 -3.29 6.46
C LEU A 94 2.31 -4.49 6.34
N GLN A 95 3.60 -4.31 6.61
CA GLN A 95 4.60 -5.37 6.60
C GLN A 95 4.18 -6.55 7.49
N ASP A 96 3.67 -6.27 8.69
CA ASP A 96 2.99 -7.26 9.52
C ASP A 96 1.56 -7.45 9.02
N VAL A 97 1.27 -8.68 8.61
CA VAL A 97 -0.01 -9.06 7.99
C VAL A 97 -1.15 -9.13 9.02
N LEU A 98 -1.54 -8.06 9.62
CA LEU A 98 -2.49 -7.94 10.75
C LEU A 98 -3.89 -8.55 10.45
N LEU A 99 -3.97 -9.84 10.13
CA LEU A 99 -5.24 -10.57 10.06
C LEU A 99 -5.74 -10.88 11.47
N VAL A 100 -7.05 -10.91 11.66
CA VAL A 100 -7.67 -11.34 12.91
C VAL A 100 -7.54 -12.87 13.01
N PRO A 101 -6.74 -13.42 13.97
CA PRO A 101 -6.29 -14.80 13.93
C PRO A 101 -7.40 -15.84 13.95
N HIS A 102 -8.43 -15.62 14.76
CA HIS A 102 -9.56 -16.55 14.97
C HIS A 102 -10.63 -16.47 13.85
N LEU A 103 -10.57 -15.46 12.99
CA LEU A 103 -11.46 -15.33 11.83
C LEU A 103 -10.89 -16.13 10.64
N SER A 104 -11.78 -16.66 9.79
CA SER A 104 -11.36 -17.24 8.52
C SER A 104 -10.84 -16.17 7.54
N ALA A 105 -10.13 -16.58 6.49
CA ALA A 105 -9.70 -15.68 5.41
C ALA A 105 -10.89 -14.90 4.84
N ARG A 106 -12.02 -15.58 4.57
CA ARG A 106 -13.27 -14.94 4.12
C ARG A 106 -13.78 -13.89 5.09
N GLU A 107 -13.84 -14.18 6.38
CA GLU A 107 -14.33 -13.23 7.37
C GLU A 107 -13.37 -12.04 7.54
N ASN A 108 -12.06 -12.25 7.45
CA ASN A 108 -11.08 -11.18 7.43
C ASN A 108 -11.29 -10.25 6.23
N VAL A 109 -11.48 -10.80 5.03
CA VAL A 109 -11.71 -10.01 3.82
C VAL A 109 -13.06 -9.30 3.85
N ALA A 110 -14.10 -9.96 4.36
CA ALA A 110 -15.44 -9.38 4.49
C ALA A 110 -15.55 -8.32 5.61
N PHE A 111 -14.57 -8.27 6.53
CA PHE A 111 -14.66 -7.51 7.77
C PHE A 111 -14.94 -6.02 7.54
N GLY A 112 -14.17 -5.36 6.68
CA GLY A 112 -14.31 -3.92 6.41
C GLY A 112 -15.69 -3.54 5.86
N ARG A 113 -16.23 -4.34 4.92
CA ARG A 113 -17.56 -4.11 4.36
C ARG A 113 -18.67 -4.33 5.40
N ARG A 114 -18.52 -5.32 6.26
CA ARG A 114 -19.45 -5.57 7.37
C ARG A 114 -19.41 -4.46 8.41
N ALA A 115 -18.21 -4.01 8.79
CA ALA A 115 -18.03 -2.86 9.68
C ALA A 115 -18.67 -1.59 9.11
N ALA A 116 -18.70 -1.49 7.79
CA ALA A 116 -19.39 -0.45 7.05
C ALA A 116 -20.91 -0.62 6.97
N GLY A 117 -21.49 -1.67 7.59
CA GLY A 117 -22.94 -1.91 7.65
C GLY A 117 -23.49 -2.77 6.49
N GLU A 118 -22.64 -3.36 5.64
CA GLU A 118 -23.09 -4.29 4.62
C GLU A 118 -23.57 -5.60 5.25
N ARG A 119 -24.63 -6.21 4.70
CA ARG A 119 -25.14 -7.50 5.15
C ARG A 119 -24.08 -8.60 4.97
N ALA A 120 -24.07 -9.58 5.87
CA ALA A 120 -23.04 -10.63 5.90
C ALA A 120 -22.96 -11.45 4.59
N ARG A 121 -24.09 -11.79 3.97
CA ARG A 121 -24.13 -12.61 2.74
C ARG A 121 -23.46 -11.90 1.55
N PRO A 122 -23.82 -10.67 1.15
CA PRO A 122 -23.16 -9.99 0.04
C PRO A 122 -21.69 -9.67 0.36
N ALA A 123 -21.33 -9.26 1.60
CA ALA A 123 -19.95 -9.02 1.98
C ALA A 123 -19.08 -10.30 1.84
N ARG A 124 -19.59 -11.47 2.24
CA ARG A 124 -18.90 -12.75 2.05
C ARG A 124 -18.77 -13.13 0.58
N GLN A 125 -19.80 -12.93 -0.23
CA GLN A 125 -19.74 -13.20 -1.67
C GLN A 125 -18.69 -12.32 -2.37
N HIS A 126 -18.57 -11.06 -1.94
CA HIS A 126 -17.51 -10.18 -2.43
C HIS A 126 -16.13 -10.67 -2.00
N ALA A 127 -15.99 -11.08 -0.73
CA ALA A 127 -14.76 -11.66 -0.21
C ALA A 127 -14.35 -12.94 -0.96
N ASP A 128 -15.31 -13.82 -1.30
CA ASP A 128 -15.02 -15.04 -2.06
C ASP A 128 -14.44 -14.73 -3.44
N ARG A 129 -15.00 -13.75 -4.16
CA ARG A 129 -14.46 -13.32 -5.47
C ARG A 129 -13.03 -12.78 -5.37
N LEU A 130 -12.73 -11.98 -4.33
CA LEU A 130 -11.39 -11.45 -4.13
C LEU A 130 -10.40 -12.55 -3.71
N LEU A 131 -10.81 -13.48 -2.86
CA LEU A 131 -10.00 -14.65 -2.50
C LEU A 131 -9.72 -15.54 -3.71
N GLU A 132 -10.67 -15.72 -4.59
CA GLU A 132 -10.48 -16.43 -5.86
C GLU A 132 -9.47 -15.66 -6.75
N ALA A 133 -9.64 -14.34 -6.90
CA ALA A 133 -8.74 -13.51 -7.68
C ALA A 133 -7.28 -13.57 -7.20
N VAL A 134 -7.04 -13.70 -5.88
CA VAL A 134 -5.67 -13.85 -5.33
C VAL A 134 -5.23 -15.31 -5.16
N GLY A 135 -5.98 -16.28 -5.74
CA GLY A 135 -5.65 -17.70 -5.70
C GLY A 135 -5.80 -18.36 -4.32
N LEU A 136 -6.77 -17.91 -3.51
CA LEU A 136 -7.04 -18.42 -2.16
C LEU A 136 -8.43 -19.04 -2.00
N ALA A 137 -9.15 -19.35 -3.07
CA ALA A 137 -10.52 -19.91 -3.01
C ALA A 137 -10.61 -21.14 -2.10
N ALA A 138 -9.67 -22.10 -2.23
CA ALA A 138 -9.61 -23.32 -1.43
C ALA A 138 -9.40 -23.04 0.08
N HIS A 139 -8.82 -21.90 0.44
CA HIS A 139 -8.51 -21.51 1.82
C HIS A 139 -9.50 -20.50 2.42
N ALA A 140 -10.59 -20.17 1.72
CA ALA A 140 -11.54 -19.15 2.15
C ALA A 140 -12.11 -19.40 3.58
N ARG A 141 -12.26 -20.67 3.97
CA ARG A 141 -12.76 -21.07 5.29
C ARG A 141 -11.66 -21.36 6.33
N THR A 142 -10.40 -21.33 5.93
CA THR A 142 -9.25 -21.55 6.82
C THR A 142 -9.10 -20.36 7.76
N ARG A 143 -8.91 -20.58 9.06
CA ARG A 143 -8.61 -19.52 10.04
C ARG A 143 -7.27 -18.87 9.72
N ALA A 144 -7.16 -17.56 9.94
CA ALA A 144 -5.96 -16.80 9.61
C ALA A 144 -4.70 -17.34 10.32
N GLU A 145 -4.82 -17.80 11.56
CA GLU A 145 -3.73 -18.43 12.33
C GLU A 145 -3.16 -19.71 11.70
N ARG A 146 -3.89 -20.34 10.76
CA ARG A 146 -3.49 -21.57 10.07
C ARG A 146 -3.05 -21.34 8.64
N LEU A 147 -3.06 -20.12 8.17
CA LEU A 147 -2.56 -19.78 6.85
C LEU A 147 -1.03 -19.75 6.86
N SER A 148 -0.40 -20.17 5.77
CA SER A 148 1.03 -19.91 5.56
C SER A 148 1.28 -18.41 5.39
N GLY A 149 2.53 -17.95 5.52
CA GLY A 149 2.88 -16.53 5.35
C GLY A 149 2.41 -15.96 4.01
N GLY A 150 2.65 -16.66 2.91
CA GLY A 150 2.18 -16.22 1.59
C GLY A 150 0.65 -16.27 1.42
N GLN A 151 -0.03 -17.22 2.09
CA GLN A 151 -1.50 -17.25 2.11
C GLN A 151 -2.06 -16.08 2.93
N ALA A 152 -1.47 -15.78 4.08
CA ALA A 152 -1.85 -14.63 4.92
C ALA A 152 -1.63 -13.30 4.18
N GLN A 153 -0.51 -13.16 3.47
CA GLN A 153 -0.21 -11.99 2.64
C GLN A 153 -1.27 -11.76 1.57
N ARG A 154 -1.64 -12.81 0.82
CA ARG A 154 -2.70 -12.72 -0.20
C ARG A 154 -4.07 -12.40 0.41
N ALA A 155 -4.40 -12.95 1.56
CA ALA A 155 -5.64 -12.62 2.27
C ALA A 155 -5.67 -11.17 2.76
N ALA A 156 -4.54 -10.62 3.25
CA ALA A 156 -4.44 -9.22 3.64
C ALA A 156 -4.61 -8.28 2.45
N LEU A 157 -4.02 -8.62 1.31
CA LEU A 157 -4.21 -7.85 0.08
C LEU A 157 -5.68 -7.88 -0.37
N ALA A 158 -6.31 -9.06 -0.42
CA ALA A 158 -7.74 -9.17 -0.72
C ALA A 158 -8.60 -8.34 0.24
N ARG A 159 -8.24 -8.28 1.54
CA ARG A 159 -8.91 -7.44 2.54
C ARG A 159 -8.77 -5.95 2.24
N ALA A 160 -7.57 -5.50 1.83
CA ALA A 160 -7.33 -4.11 1.47
C ALA A 160 -8.14 -3.68 0.23
N LEU A 161 -8.28 -4.57 -0.75
CA LEU A 161 -9.10 -4.34 -1.95
C LEU A 161 -10.60 -4.40 -1.68
N ALA A 162 -11.05 -5.17 -0.67
CA ALA A 162 -12.46 -5.44 -0.42
C ALA A 162 -13.29 -4.22 -0.03
N VAL A 163 -12.68 -3.17 0.48
CA VAL A 163 -13.37 -1.96 0.95
C VAL A 163 -13.62 -0.93 -0.16
N ASP A 164 -13.33 -1.27 -1.41
CA ASP A 164 -13.33 -0.34 -2.56
C ASP A 164 -12.56 0.95 -2.20
N PRO A 165 -11.23 0.83 -1.94
CA PRO A 165 -10.43 1.94 -1.42
C PRO A 165 -10.31 3.07 -2.43
N ALA A 166 -10.20 4.31 -1.95
CA ALA A 166 -9.96 5.47 -2.79
C ALA A 166 -8.46 5.68 -3.11
N ALA A 167 -7.56 5.05 -2.36
CA ALA A 167 -6.14 4.87 -2.66
C ALA A 167 -5.61 3.61 -1.98
N LEU A 168 -4.51 3.06 -2.48
CA LEU A 168 -3.81 1.91 -1.92
C LEU A 168 -2.44 2.33 -1.36
N VAL A 169 -2.10 1.79 -0.19
CA VAL A 169 -0.77 1.91 0.43
C VAL A 169 -0.33 0.51 0.84
N LEU A 170 0.64 -0.04 0.12
CA LEU A 170 1.06 -1.43 0.29
C LEU A 170 2.54 -1.48 0.72
N ASP A 171 2.80 -2.02 1.91
CA ASP A 171 4.15 -2.20 2.46
C ASP A 171 4.57 -3.67 2.32
N GLU A 172 5.55 -3.93 1.45
CA GLU A 172 6.10 -5.25 1.12
C GLU A 172 5.04 -6.30 0.78
N PRO A 173 4.05 -6.00 -0.10
CA PRO A 173 2.87 -6.85 -0.29
C PRO A 173 3.17 -8.19 -0.95
N PHE A 174 4.37 -8.36 -1.51
CA PHE A 174 4.75 -9.56 -2.28
C PHE A 174 5.92 -10.34 -1.66
N ALA A 175 6.47 -9.91 -0.51
CA ALA A 175 7.70 -10.46 0.06
C ALA A 175 7.61 -11.96 0.41
N ALA A 176 6.45 -12.43 0.90
CA ALA A 176 6.26 -13.83 1.31
C ALA A 176 5.73 -14.74 0.17
N LEU A 177 5.69 -14.24 -1.07
CA LEU A 177 5.13 -14.98 -2.22
C LEU A 177 6.23 -15.64 -3.05
N ASP A 178 5.97 -16.87 -3.51
CA ASP A 178 6.77 -17.49 -4.56
C ASP A 178 6.62 -16.74 -5.91
N ALA A 179 7.50 -17.00 -6.87
CA ALA A 179 7.54 -16.26 -8.13
C ALA A 179 6.25 -16.34 -8.95
N HIS A 180 5.53 -17.47 -8.88
CA HIS A 180 4.27 -17.64 -9.63
C HIS A 180 3.14 -16.84 -8.97
N ALA A 181 2.97 -17.00 -7.65
CA ALA A 181 1.98 -16.26 -6.89
C ALA A 181 2.23 -14.74 -6.94
N ARG A 182 3.52 -14.32 -6.89
CA ARG A 182 3.92 -12.91 -6.98
C ARG A 182 3.44 -12.27 -8.29
N ARG A 183 3.73 -12.90 -9.44
CA ARG A 183 3.25 -12.39 -10.75
C ARG A 183 1.73 -12.28 -10.79
N HIS A 184 1.04 -13.36 -10.43
CA HIS A 184 -0.43 -13.39 -10.44
C HIS A 184 -1.05 -12.29 -9.56
N VAL A 185 -0.55 -12.12 -8.35
CA VAL A 185 -1.06 -11.12 -7.40
C VAL A 185 -0.73 -9.69 -7.84
N ARG A 186 0.44 -9.46 -8.45
CA ARG A 186 0.78 -8.16 -9.08
C ARG A 186 -0.22 -7.80 -10.17
N ASP A 187 -0.58 -8.75 -11.05
CA ASP A 187 -1.57 -8.53 -12.10
C ASP A 187 -2.92 -8.13 -11.53
N VAL A 188 -3.37 -8.77 -10.45
CA VAL A 188 -4.61 -8.41 -9.73
C VAL A 188 -4.56 -6.99 -9.18
N VAL A 189 -3.43 -6.58 -8.59
CA VAL A 189 -3.24 -5.20 -8.09
C VAL A 189 -3.23 -4.20 -9.24
N ALA A 190 -2.47 -4.48 -10.29
CA ALA A 190 -2.38 -3.61 -11.48
C ALA A 190 -3.74 -3.41 -12.14
N ASP A 191 -4.52 -4.49 -12.29
CA ASP A 191 -5.88 -4.42 -12.85
C ASP A 191 -6.80 -3.58 -11.97
N HIS A 192 -6.76 -3.78 -10.65
CA HIS A 192 -7.54 -2.99 -9.70
C HIS A 192 -7.20 -1.50 -9.78
N VAL A 193 -5.90 -1.13 -9.78
CA VAL A 193 -5.42 0.24 -9.91
C VAL A 193 -5.91 0.89 -11.19
N ARG A 194 -5.74 0.22 -12.34
CA ARG A 194 -6.16 0.73 -13.65
C ARG A 194 -7.68 0.85 -13.77
N THR A 195 -8.41 -0.21 -13.41
CA THR A 195 -9.87 -0.27 -13.60
C THR A 195 -10.60 0.70 -12.67
N ARG A 196 -10.14 0.83 -11.42
CA ARG A 196 -10.73 1.73 -10.43
C ARG A 196 -10.11 3.13 -10.45
N ARG A 197 -9.02 3.33 -11.20
CA ARG A 197 -8.26 4.58 -11.25
C ARG A 197 -7.87 5.09 -9.86
N VAL A 198 -7.45 4.20 -8.98
CA VAL A 198 -6.98 4.54 -7.64
C VAL A 198 -5.47 4.73 -7.63
N PRO A 199 -4.91 5.75 -6.95
CA PRO A 199 -3.47 5.87 -6.78
C PRO A 199 -2.94 4.77 -5.85
N LEU A 200 -1.75 4.25 -6.17
CA LEU A 200 -1.05 3.26 -5.37
C LEU A 200 0.31 3.79 -4.92
N VAL A 201 0.57 3.74 -3.62
CA VAL A 201 1.92 3.82 -3.05
C VAL A 201 2.36 2.40 -2.71
N LEU A 202 3.39 1.92 -3.39
CA LEU A 202 3.99 0.60 -3.21
C LEU A 202 5.34 0.74 -2.52
N VAL A 203 5.48 0.24 -1.30
CA VAL A 203 6.79 0.12 -0.65
C VAL A 203 7.32 -1.28 -0.91
N THR A 204 8.54 -1.36 -1.44
CA THR A 204 9.22 -2.62 -1.69
C THR A 204 10.73 -2.45 -1.64
N HIS A 205 11.48 -3.54 -1.43
CA HIS A 205 12.92 -3.59 -1.59
C HIS A 205 13.34 -4.28 -2.91
N ALA A 206 12.37 -4.82 -3.67
CA ALA A 206 12.61 -5.49 -4.93
C ALA A 206 12.40 -4.51 -6.10
N LEU A 207 13.47 -4.21 -6.83
CA LEU A 207 13.40 -3.34 -8.01
C LEU A 207 12.49 -3.92 -9.10
N ASP A 208 12.43 -5.25 -9.22
CA ASP A 208 11.57 -5.93 -10.19
C ASP A 208 10.08 -5.67 -9.94
N ASP A 209 9.65 -5.59 -8.66
CA ASP A 209 8.26 -5.23 -8.37
C ASP A 209 7.95 -3.78 -8.79
N ALA A 210 8.93 -2.87 -8.62
CA ALA A 210 8.80 -1.51 -9.07
C ALA A 210 8.80 -1.39 -10.61
N ARG A 211 9.66 -2.13 -11.30
CA ARG A 211 9.70 -2.17 -12.79
C ARG A 211 8.41 -2.70 -13.39
N ASP A 212 7.81 -3.71 -12.75
CA ASP A 212 6.60 -4.35 -13.27
C ASP A 212 5.32 -3.53 -13.01
N LEU A 213 5.31 -2.67 -11.97
CA LEU A 213 4.09 -1.99 -11.53
C LEU A 213 4.16 -0.47 -11.55
N ALA A 214 5.31 0.13 -11.26
CA ALA A 214 5.38 1.55 -10.95
C ALA A 214 5.62 2.42 -12.20
N ASP A 215 4.91 3.54 -12.25
CA ASP A 215 5.17 4.61 -13.22
C ASP A 215 6.39 5.43 -12.79
N GLU A 216 6.62 5.53 -11.49
CA GLU A 216 7.70 6.30 -10.89
C GLU A 216 8.24 5.61 -9.64
N VAL A 217 9.53 5.74 -9.43
CA VAL A 217 10.25 5.27 -8.24
C VAL A 217 10.82 6.44 -7.47
N LEU A 218 10.73 6.34 -6.15
CA LEU A 218 11.33 7.25 -5.21
C LEU A 218 12.23 6.45 -4.26
N VAL A 219 13.50 6.81 -4.16
CA VAL A 219 14.44 6.18 -3.22
C VAL A 219 14.57 7.05 -1.97
N LEU A 220 14.28 6.43 -0.82
CA LEU A 220 14.25 7.08 0.49
C LEU A 220 15.39 6.57 1.35
N GLU A 221 16.34 7.45 1.71
CA GLU A 221 17.44 7.16 2.63
C GLU A 221 17.43 8.16 3.79
N ARG A 222 17.56 7.65 5.02
CA ARG A 222 17.64 8.48 6.24
C ARG A 222 16.53 9.54 6.35
N GLY A 223 15.32 9.18 5.90
CA GLY A 223 14.15 10.07 5.94
C GLY A 223 14.08 11.11 4.82
N ARG A 224 14.94 11.06 3.81
CA ARG A 224 14.99 12.00 2.69
C ARG A 224 15.00 11.28 1.35
N VAL A 225 14.41 11.91 0.34
CA VAL A 225 14.48 11.45 -1.05
C VAL A 225 15.88 11.71 -1.58
N VAL A 226 16.55 10.64 -2.04
CA VAL A 226 17.88 10.73 -2.64
C VAL A 226 17.82 10.59 -4.16
N GLN A 227 16.82 9.89 -4.69
CA GLN A 227 16.61 9.76 -6.13
C GLN A 227 15.14 9.60 -6.46
N ARG A 228 14.75 10.08 -7.64
CA ARG A 228 13.39 9.97 -8.17
C ARG A 228 13.45 9.89 -9.69
N GLY A 229 12.66 9.00 -10.31
CA GLY A 229 12.59 8.84 -11.77
C GLY A 229 11.79 7.62 -12.18
N ALA A 230 11.77 7.31 -13.47
CA ALA A 230 11.24 6.04 -13.93
C ALA A 230 12.11 4.87 -13.40
N PRO A 231 11.55 3.66 -13.26
CA PRO A 231 12.32 2.51 -12.74
C PRO A 231 13.63 2.25 -13.51
N ASP A 232 13.63 2.44 -14.82
CA ASP A 232 14.82 2.21 -15.65
C ASP A 232 15.86 3.33 -15.53
N ASP A 233 15.45 4.58 -15.30
CA ASP A 233 16.35 5.71 -15.09
C ASP A 233 17.27 5.53 -13.87
N LEU A 234 16.82 4.75 -12.86
CA LEU A 234 17.63 4.45 -11.68
C LEU A 234 18.87 3.62 -12.03
N ALA A 235 18.77 2.76 -13.05
CA ALA A 235 19.87 1.91 -13.50
C ALA A 235 20.93 2.69 -14.28
N ASP A 236 20.52 3.70 -15.02
CA ASP A 236 21.41 4.47 -15.89
C ASP A 236 22.31 5.45 -15.11
N ALA A 237 21.81 5.99 -14.00
CA ALA A 237 22.53 6.97 -13.19
C ALA A 237 22.21 6.84 -11.68
N PRO A 238 22.75 5.84 -10.98
CA PRO A 238 22.49 5.65 -9.55
C PRO A 238 23.07 6.80 -8.73
N ALA A 239 22.23 7.45 -7.91
CA ALA A 239 22.62 8.63 -7.13
C ALA A 239 23.40 8.28 -5.84
N THR A 240 23.29 7.06 -5.35
CA THR A 240 23.94 6.58 -4.11
C THR A 240 24.44 5.15 -4.27
N ASP A 241 25.34 4.72 -3.37
CA ASP A 241 25.82 3.34 -3.34
C ASP A 241 24.67 2.34 -3.17
N TYR A 242 23.67 2.68 -2.34
CA TYR A 242 22.47 1.83 -2.19
C TYR A 242 21.73 1.66 -3.50
N VAL A 243 21.54 2.72 -4.28
CA VAL A 243 20.88 2.62 -5.59
C VAL A 243 21.74 1.81 -6.56
N ALA A 244 23.06 1.99 -6.55
CA ALA A 244 23.98 1.20 -7.37
C ALA A 244 23.90 -0.31 -7.03
N GLU A 245 23.84 -0.66 -5.74
CA GLU A 245 23.63 -2.05 -5.29
C GLU A 245 22.26 -2.58 -5.70
N LEU A 246 21.23 -1.75 -5.58
CA LEU A 246 19.86 -2.13 -5.93
C LEU A 246 19.70 -2.47 -7.41
N VAL A 247 20.35 -1.72 -8.31
CA VAL A 247 20.28 -1.93 -9.76
C VAL A 247 21.32 -2.93 -10.26
N GLY A 248 22.46 -3.06 -9.55
CA GLY A 248 23.53 -4.01 -9.85
C GLY A 248 23.34 -5.39 -9.19
N GLY A 249 22.17 -5.70 -8.60
CA GLY A 249 21.90 -6.93 -7.87
C GLY A 249 22.33 -8.22 -8.59
N PRO A 250 22.39 -9.39 -7.94
CA PRO A 250 23.06 -10.62 -8.43
C PRO A 250 22.34 -11.25 -9.63
N GLY A 251 22.38 -10.55 -10.77
CA GLY A 251 21.77 -10.96 -12.04
C GLY A 251 22.57 -10.55 -13.28
N VAL A 252 23.66 -9.79 -13.12
CA VAL A 252 24.56 -9.44 -14.24
C VAL A 252 25.98 -9.93 -13.91
N GLY A 253 26.11 -11.25 -13.89
CA GLY A 253 27.36 -11.98 -13.74
C GLY A 253 27.40 -13.13 -14.73
N SER A 254 28.03 -12.84 -15.91
CA SER A 254 28.57 -13.77 -16.95
C SER A 254 27.66 -14.89 -17.42
#